data_e18610e772d4982b896572e8aa5c9cfc
#
_entry.id   e18610e772d4982b896572e8aa5c9cfc
#
_cell.length_a   1.000
_cell.length_b   1.000
_cell.length_c   1.000
_cell.angle_alpha   90.00
_cell.angle_beta   90.00
_cell.angle_gamma   90.00
#
_symmetry.space_group_name_H-M   'P 1'
#
loop_
_entity.id
_entity.type
_entity.pdbx_description
1 polymer ?
#
loop_
_entity_poly.entity_id
_entity_poly.type
_entity_poly.pdbx_seq_one_letter_code
_entity_poly.pdbx_strand_id
1 'polypeptide(L)'
;MDTTTKLMKLKENQKTVKIMIIGLGSVGQYLLDYLCSMSNENIEIIVAGRNNEKMQQDVNIVRVAAAIRGKLRTHIKIVGNCDLDNIESIKRCLQENHPDIIVNTSRVYAGLKYGSISWKNFRAYGIWTPLSIKYIKNIMEAVETEAESAIVINTSYSDAVIPWLKSAGKAYPDFGSGNLNHLIPRIRFAVAQQYGIIDEWNIDVSLATGHFHDVVISKEGQNEGVDQLIAVMYKNHKIEFDQKEILSKCVIPMPVDAKRNMMNASSNYEIIAAILGAVYEDKKTRIHVPGFDGNIGGYPVWIDGSDGKIKAYIDEENFDYMDMVLHNQKSMYKDGIEKIENGSLIYTDELI
;
A
#
# COMPACT_ATOMS: atom_id res chain seq x y z
N MET A 1 2.50 -8.77 -17.82
CA MET A 1 3.86 -9.08 -17.23
C MET A 1 3.71 -9.24 -15.74
N ASP A 2 4.34 -10.26 -15.10
CA ASP A 2 4.31 -10.44 -13.65
C ASP A 2 5.25 -9.47 -12.90
N THR A 3 5.01 -9.29 -11.61
CA THR A 3 5.74 -8.33 -10.76
C THR A 3 7.26 -8.57 -10.74
N THR A 4 7.70 -9.82 -10.64
CA THR A 4 9.13 -10.15 -10.60
C THR A 4 9.82 -9.77 -11.92
N THR A 5 9.19 -10.04 -13.06
CA THR A 5 9.70 -9.66 -14.39
C THR A 5 9.82 -8.13 -14.53
N LYS A 6 8.83 -7.37 -14.03
CA LYS A 6 8.89 -5.88 -14.01
C LYS A 6 10.04 -5.37 -13.15
N LEU A 7 10.22 -5.93 -11.95
CA LEU A 7 11.32 -5.59 -11.04
C LEU A 7 12.70 -5.89 -11.66
N MET A 8 12.84 -7.03 -12.36
CA MET A 8 14.08 -7.38 -13.05
C MET A 8 14.41 -6.37 -14.16
N LYS A 9 13.42 -6.00 -14.99
CA LYS A 9 13.60 -4.97 -16.02
C LYS A 9 14.01 -3.62 -15.41
N LEU A 10 13.41 -3.24 -14.28
CA LEU A 10 13.79 -2.02 -13.60
C LEU A 10 15.25 -2.03 -13.17
N LYS A 11 15.74 -3.16 -12.63
CA LYS A 11 17.15 -3.32 -12.22
C LYS A 11 18.11 -3.30 -13.40
N GLU A 12 17.76 -4.00 -14.50
CA GLU A 12 18.60 -4.07 -15.70
C GLU A 12 18.84 -2.70 -16.34
N ASN A 13 17.82 -1.82 -16.28
CA ASN A 13 17.90 -0.50 -16.88
C ASN A 13 18.82 0.47 -16.12
N GLN A 14 19.10 0.27 -14.84
CA GLN A 14 20.01 1.04 -13.93
C GLN A 14 20.04 2.56 -14.20
N LYS A 15 18.94 3.11 -14.71
CA LYS A 15 18.77 4.54 -15.00
C LYS A 15 18.08 5.23 -13.83
N THR A 16 17.92 6.54 -13.94
CA THR A 16 17.02 7.29 -13.07
C THR A 16 15.62 6.65 -13.08
N VAL A 17 15.13 6.23 -11.90
CA VAL A 17 13.81 5.64 -11.75
C VAL A 17 12.76 6.74 -11.71
N LYS A 18 11.79 6.68 -12.62
CA LYS A 18 10.68 7.63 -12.71
C LYS A 18 9.48 7.14 -11.89
N ILE A 19 9.15 7.88 -10.85
CA ILE A 19 8.04 7.57 -9.95
C ILE A 19 6.90 8.53 -10.23
N MET A 20 5.78 8.03 -10.75
CA MET A 20 4.58 8.83 -11.02
C MET A 20 3.57 8.71 -9.88
N ILE A 21 3.26 9.81 -9.24
CA ILE A 21 2.18 9.93 -8.25
C ILE A 21 0.92 10.40 -8.97
N ILE A 22 -0.10 9.56 -9.05
CA ILE A 22 -1.39 9.92 -9.64
C ILE A 22 -2.35 10.36 -8.52
N GLY A 23 -2.71 11.66 -8.55
CA GLY A 23 -3.57 12.29 -7.56
C GLY A 23 -2.79 12.94 -6.42
N LEU A 24 -2.71 14.27 -6.40
CA LEU A 24 -2.04 15.04 -5.35
C LEU A 24 -3.04 15.52 -4.28
N GLY A 25 -3.74 14.54 -3.65
CA GLY A 25 -4.46 14.76 -2.40
C GLY A 25 -3.52 14.67 -1.20
N SER A 26 -4.05 14.60 0.03
CA SER A 26 -3.21 14.56 1.24
C SER A 26 -2.24 13.36 1.25
N VAL A 27 -2.63 12.18 0.77
CA VAL A 27 -1.71 11.03 0.64
C VAL A 27 -0.59 11.35 -0.34
N GLY A 28 -0.92 11.86 -1.53
CA GLY A 28 0.06 12.19 -2.57
C GLY A 28 1.02 13.29 -2.14
N GLN A 29 0.56 14.31 -1.40
CA GLN A 29 1.41 15.38 -0.87
C GLN A 29 2.40 14.87 0.17
N TYR A 30 1.97 14.05 1.14
CA TYR A 30 2.89 13.43 2.10
C TYR A 30 3.88 12.50 1.43
N LEU A 31 3.43 11.68 0.46
CA LEU A 31 4.32 10.81 -0.28
C LEU A 31 5.38 11.60 -1.06
N LEU A 32 4.97 12.69 -1.72
CA LEU A 32 5.89 13.59 -2.42
C LEU A 32 6.97 14.14 -1.46
N ASP A 33 6.58 14.59 -0.26
CA ASP A 33 7.52 15.10 0.74
C ASP A 33 8.49 14.01 1.23
N TYR A 34 8.00 12.79 1.44
CA TYR A 34 8.84 11.66 1.86
C TYR A 34 9.84 11.26 0.78
N LEU A 35 9.42 11.20 -0.48
CA LEU A 35 10.32 10.90 -1.60
C LEU A 35 11.38 12.00 -1.78
N CYS A 36 11.01 13.27 -1.67
CA CYS A 36 11.98 14.37 -1.65
C CYS A 36 12.98 14.23 -0.50
N SER A 37 12.50 13.79 0.68
CA SER A 37 13.33 13.62 1.87
C SER A 37 14.33 12.47 1.78
N MET A 38 14.14 11.50 0.83
CA MET A 38 15.18 10.50 0.51
C MET A 38 16.45 11.15 -0.02
N SER A 39 16.35 12.35 -0.62
CA SER A 39 17.48 13.09 -1.19
C SER A 39 18.26 12.24 -2.22
N ASN A 40 17.54 11.48 -3.04
CA ASN A 40 18.11 10.55 -4.01
C ASN A 40 18.12 11.17 -5.41
N GLU A 41 19.30 11.34 -5.98
CA GLU A 41 19.51 11.91 -7.33
C GLU A 41 19.14 10.93 -8.45
N ASN A 42 19.00 9.65 -8.12
CA ASN A 42 18.65 8.60 -9.08
C ASN A 42 17.14 8.40 -9.25
N ILE A 43 16.31 9.30 -8.71
CA ILE A 43 14.87 9.30 -8.93
C ILE A 43 14.37 10.61 -9.54
N GLU A 44 13.38 10.49 -10.40
CA GLU A 44 12.56 11.60 -10.89
C GLU A 44 11.12 11.39 -10.42
N ILE A 45 10.50 12.41 -9.85
CA ILE A 45 9.12 12.34 -9.39
C ILE A 45 8.22 13.06 -10.41
N ILE A 46 7.20 12.36 -10.87
CA ILE A 46 6.18 12.89 -11.76
C ILE A 46 4.88 12.98 -10.98
N VAL A 47 4.31 14.16 -10.88
CA VAL A 47 3.02 14.41 -10.24
C VAL A 47 1.96 14.57 -11.32
N ALA A 48 0.98 13.67 -11.40
CA ALA A 48 -0.05 13.67 -12.42
C ALA A 48 -1.45 13.90 -11.82
N GLY A 49 -2.24 14.75 -12.50
CA GLY A 49 -3.61 15.05 -12.07
C GLY A 49 -4.32 16.04 -12.99
N ARG A 50 -5.55 16.41 -12.65
CA ARG A 50 -6.39 17.26 -13.50
C ARG A 50 -6.07 18.76 -13.43
N ASN A 51 -5.78 19.26 -12.24
CA ASN A 51 -5.63 20.70 -11.98
C ASN A 51 -4.16 21.08 -11.86
N ASN A 52 -3.57 21.56 -12.96
CA ASN A 52 -2.16 21.92 -13.04
C ASN A 52 -1.79 23.05 -12.06
N GLU A 53 -2.60 24.10 -11.97
CA GLU A 53 -2.32 25.24 -11.12
C GLU A 53 -2.31 24.86 -9.63
N LYS A 54 -3.31 24.12 -9.18
CA LYS A 54 -3.36 23.63 -7.80
C LYS A 54 -2.18 22.71 -7.50
N MET A 55 -1.84 21.78 -8.40
CA MET A 55 -0.69 20.89 -8.20
C MET A 55 0.62 21.68 -8.12
N GLN A 56 0.77 22.73 -8.94
CA GLN A 56 1.97 23.59 -8.90
C GLN A 56 2.11 24.26 -7.53
N GLN A 57 1.01 24.78 -6.95
CA GLN A 57 1.02 25.39 -5.63
C GLN A 57 1.41 24.38 -4.55
N ASP A 58 0.78 23.20 -4.55
CA ASP A 58 1.06 22.14 -3.59
C ASP A 58 2.52 21.62 -3.71
N VAL A 59 3.01 21.42 -4.92
CA VAL A 59 4.41 21.03 -5.18
C VAL A 59 5.39 22.09 -4.72
N ASN A 60 5.10 23.38 -4.93
CA ASN A 60 5.98 24.47 -4.49
C ASN A 60 6.19 24.48 -2.97
N ILE A 61 5.13 24.20 -2.17
CA ILE A 61 5.26 24.07 -0.71
C ILE A 61 6.25 22.96 -0.35
N VAL A 62 6.08 21.77 -0.95
CA VAL A 62 6.97 20.62 -0.68
C VAL A 62 8.40 20.92 -1.12
N ARG A 63 8.60 21.51 -2.31
CA ARG A 63 9.93 21.88 -2.81
C ARG A 63 10.65 22.86 -1.88
N VAL A 64 9.97 23.92 -1.46
CA VAL A 64 10.55 24.90 -0.54
C VAL A 64 10.89 24.26 0.81
N ALA A 65 9.97 23.45 1.37
CA ALA A 65 10.20 22.75 2.62
C ALA A 65 11.38 21.76 2.53
N ALA A 66 11.48 20.98 1.46
CA ALA A 66 12.60 20.06 1.22
C ALA A 66 13.92 20.82 1.03
N ALA A 67 13.91 21.98 0.32
CA ALA A 67 15.08 22.83 0.14
C ALA A 67 15.59 23.41 1.47
N ILE A 68 14.68 23.88 2.35
CA ILE A 68 15.04 24.36 3.70
C ILE A 68 15.75 23.26 4.50
N ARG A 69 15.29 22.01 4.38
CA ARG A 69 15.91 20.84 5.05
C ARG A 69 17.22 20.38 4.38
N GLY A 70 17.63 20.97 3.26
CA GLY A 70 18.79 20.55 2.46
C GLY A 70 18.58 19.17 1.79
N LYS A 71 17.34 18.80 1.51
CA LYS A 71 16.95 17.47 0.98
C LYS A 71 16.50 17.48 -0.48
N LEU A 72 16.32 18.63 -1.10
CA LEU A 72 15.86 18.70 -2.49
C LEU A 72 16.99 18.38 -3.47
N ARG A 73 17.16 17.09 -3.80
CA ARG A 73 18.08 16.59 -4.84
C ARG A 73 17.36 15.82 -5.94
N THR A 74 16.04 15.77 -5.89
CA THR A 74 15.20 15.01 -6.82
C THR A 74 14.50 15.98 -7.77
N HIS A 75 14.45 15.65 -9.05
CA HIS A 75 13.66 16.40 -10.03
C HIS A 75 12.17 16.11 -9.87
N ILE A 76 11.35 17.14 -9.94
CA ILE A 76 9.89 17.04 -9.87
C ILE A 76 9.28 17.61 -11.14
N LYS A 77 8.55 16.78 -11.88
CA LYS A 77 7.79 17.16 -13.07
C LYS A 77 6.29 17.15 -12.73
N ILE A 78 5.56 18.16 -13.22
CA ILE A 78 4.11 18.25 -13.06
C ILE A 78 3.45 17.99 -14.40
N VAL A 79 2.46 17.08 -14.41
CA VAL A 79 1.69 16.70 -15.59
C VAL A 79 0.22 16.97 -15.33
N GLY A 80 -0.28 18.06 -15.91
CA GLY A 80 -1.71 18.43 -15.89
C GLY A 80 -2.54 17.60 -16.88
N ASN A 81 -3.85 17.80 -16.82
CA ASN A 81 -4.81 17.18 -17.75
C ASN A 81 -4.81 15.63 -17.72
N CYS A 82 -4.35 14.99 -16.65
CA CYS A 82 -4.52 13.56 -16.44
C CYS A 82 -5.90 13.31 -15.79
N ASP A 83 -6.91 13.06 -16.62
CA ASP A 83 -8.27 12.79 -16.17
C ASP A 83 -8.52 11.27 -16.04
N LEU A 84 -8.77 10.81 -14.81
CA LEU A 84 -8.94 9.38 -14.50
C LEU A 84 -10.31 8.81 -14.93
N ASP A 85 -11.24 9.66 -15.32
CA ASP A 85 -12.51 9.26 -15.96
C ASP A 85 -12.35 9.07 -17.49
N ASN A 86 -11.19 9.43 -18.06
CA ASN A 86 -10.88 9.32 -19.49
C ASN A 86 -9.59 8.49 -19.72
N ILE A 87 -9.75 7.25 -20.19
CA ILE A 87 -8.64 6.32 -20.42
C ILE A 87 -7.61 6.87 -21.41
N GLU A 88 -8.04 7.53 -22.48
CA GLU A 88 -7.12 8.11 -23.47
C GLU A 88 -6.29 9.27 -22.89
N SER A 89 -6.83 9.97 -21.91
CA SER A 89 -6.08 10.97 -21.14
C SER A 89 -4.98 10.32 -20.31
N ILE A 90 -5.27 9.19 -19.67
CA ILE A 90 -4.30 8.42 -18.88
C ILE A 90 -3.23 7.84 -19.81
N LYS A 91 -3.61 7.21 -20.93
CA LYS A 91 -2.67 6.66 -21.92
C LYS A 91 -1.66 7.70 -22.38
N ARG A 92 -2.15 8.88 -22.80
CA ARG A 92 -1.28 9.99 -23.21
C ARG A 92 -0.31 10.39 -22.10
N CYS A 93 -0.80 10.49 -20.87
CA CYS A 93 0.05 10.80 -19.72
C CYS A 93 1.17 9.77 -19.52
N LEU A 94 0.88 8.47 -19.68
CA LEU A 94 1.87 7.40 -19.58
C LEU A 94 2.85 7.40 -20.74
N GLN A 95 2.36 7.55 -21.99
CA GLN A 95 3.19 7.62 -23.19
C GLN A 95 4.20 8.76 -23.18
N GLU A 96 3.81 9.95 -22.72
CA GLU A 96 4.68 11.13 -22.71
C GLU A 96 5.71 11.10 -21.58
N ASN A 97 5.50 10.31 -20.54
CA ASN A 97 6.30 10.35 -19.33
C ASN A 97 7.08 9.08 -19.03
N HIS A 98 6.66 7.92 -19.55
CA HIS A 98 7.31 6.61 -19.38
C HIS A 98 7.69 6.33 -17.92
N PRO A 99 6.74 6.28 -16.97
CA PRO A 99 7.04 5.99 -15.57
C PRO A 99 7.48 4.54 -15.37
N ASP A 100 8.42 4.34 -14.45
CA ASP A 100 8.86 3.01 -14.02
C ASP A 100 8.01 2.49 -12.83
N ILE A 101 7.59 3.40 -11.95
CA ILE A 101 6.70 3.11 -10.82
C ILE A 101 5.52 4.09 -10.87
N ILE A 102 4.31 3.56 -10.76
CA ILE A 102 3.07 4.33 -10.71
C ILE A 102 2.41 4.11 -9.36
N VAL A 103 2.12 5.20 -8.63
CA VAL A 103 1.43 5.15 -7.35
C VAL A 103 0.07 5.81 -7.47
N ASN A 104 -0.99 5.02 -7.39
CA ASN A 104 -2.34 5.55 -7.35
C ASN A 104 -2.72 5.97 -5.93
N THR A 105 -2.76 7.28 -5.67
CA THR A 105 -3.25 7.86 -4.42
C THR A 105 -4.61 8.56 -4.59
N SER A 106 -5.23 8.41 -5.77
CA SER A 106 -6.52 9.00 -6.09
C SER A 106 -7.68 8.19 -5.50
N ARG A 107 -8.79 8.88 -5.22
CA ARG A 107 -10.06 8.29 -4.77
C ARG A 107 -11.24 9.06 -5.34
N VAL A 108 -12.36 8.38 -5.55
CA VAL A 108 -13.62 9.03 -5.98
C VAL A 108 -14.13 9.98 -4.89
N TYR A 109 -14.00 9.59 -3.62
CA TYR A 109 -14.37 10.41 -2.46
C TYR A 109 -13.31 10.32 -1.37
N ALA A 110 -13.28 11.31 -0.46
CA ALA A 110 -12.36 11.33 0.66
C ALA A 110 -12.57 10.14 1.61
N GLY A 111 -11.49 9.44 1.96
CA GLY A 111 -11.54 8.22 2.79
C GLY A 111 -12.13 8.41 4.18
N LEU A 112 -12.01 9.62 4.77
CA LEU A 112 -12.65 9.96 6.05
C LEU A 112 -14.18 9.87 5.98
N LYS A 113 -14.78 10.20 4.82
CA LYS A 113 -16.23 10.12 4.62
C LYS A 113 -16.72 8.67 4.64
N TYR A 114 -16.01 7.77 4.00
CA TYR A 114 -16.31 6.33 4.05
C TYR A 114 -16.16 5.77 5.45
N GLY A 115 -15.01 6.03 6.10
CA GLY A 115 -14.68 5.50 7.41
C GLY A 115 -15.69 5.87 8.49
N SER A 116 -16.24 7.09 8.46
CA SER A 116 -17.24 7.54 9.43
C SER A 116 -18.60 6.85 9.25
N ILE A 117 -19.00 6.59 8.00
CA ILE A 117 -20.28 5.92 7.68
C ILE A 117 -20.18 4.43 7.96
N SER A 118 -19.14 3.77 7.45
CA SER A 118 -19.02 2.31 7.45
C SER A 118 -18.95 1.75 8.86
N TRP A 119 -18.01 2.25 9.66
CA TRP A 119 -17.78 1.66 10.99
C TRP A 119 -18.96 1.85 11.94
N LYS A 120 -19.60 3.00 11.87
CA LYS A 120 -20.75 3.32 12.73
C LYS A 120 -22.01 2.56 12.35
N ASN A 121 -22.24 2.34 11.05
CA ASN A 121 -23.54 1.84 10.56
C ASN A 121 -23.47 0.37 10.13
N PHE A 122 -22.37 -0.08 9.54
CA PHE A 122 -22.25 -1.40 8.94
C PHE A 122 -21.16 -2.25 9.59
N ARG A 123 -20.20 -1.62 10.25
CA ARG A 123 -18.99 -2.25 10.79
C ARG A 123 -18.20 -3.03 9.72
N ALA A 124 -18.33 -2.63 8.46
CA ALA A 124 -17.72 -3.25 7.29
C ALA A 124 -17.37 -2.19 6.24
N TYR A 125 -16.37 -2.45 5.42
CA TYR A 125 -15.92 -1.55 4.36
C TYR A 125 -16.13 -2.12 2.95
N GLY A 126 -16.44 -3.39 2.82
CA GLY A 126 -16.62 -4.07 1.54
C GLY A 126 -17.59 -3.39 0.59
N ILE A 127 -18.63 -2.75 1.13
CA ILE A 127 -19.63 -1.98 0.35
C ILE A 127 -19.01 -0.88 -0.54
N TRP A 128 -17.80 -0.40 -0.19
CA TRP A 128 -17.14 0.68 -0.94
C TRP A 128 -16.22 0.18 -2.06
N THR A 129 -16.06 -1.12 -2.22
CA THR A 129 -15.17 -1.70 -3.24
C THR A 129 -15.49 -1.22 -4.65
N PRO A 130 -16.77 -1.10 -5.09
CA PRO A 130 -17.10 -0.59 -6.42
C PRO A 130 -16.64 0.85 -6.68
N LEU A 131 -16.58 1.68 -5.65
CA LEU A 131 -16.05 3.04 -5.77
C LEU A 131 -14.53 3.08 -5.70
N SER A 132 -13.91 2.14 -4.98
CA SER A 132 -12.47 2.03 -4.86
C SER A 132 -11.80 1.53 -6.15
N ILE A 133 -12.48 0.67 -6.92
CA ILE A 133 -11.96 0.11 -8.18
C ILE A 133 -12.02 1.09 -9.35
N LYS A 134 -12.89 2.10 -9.31
CA LYS A 134 -13.23 2.94 -10.49
C LYS A 134 -11.99 3.50 -11.19
N TYR A 135 -11.13 4.22 -10.49
CA TYR A 135 -9.98 4.87 -11.09
C TYR A 135 -8.85 3.90 -11.38
N ILE A 136 -8.57 2.98 -10.47
CA ILE A 136 -7.48 2.03 -10.68
C ILE A 136 -7.74 1.09 -11.85
N LYS A 137 -8.99 0.71 -12.12
CA LYS A 137 -9.36 -0.05 -13.32
C LYS A 137 -8.95 0.69 -14.59
N ASN A 138 -9.27 1.98 -14.71
CA ASN A 138 -8.91 2.79 -15.87
C ASN A 138 -7.39 2.98 -15.99
N ILE A 139 -6.71 3.16 -14.84
CA ILE A 139 -5.23 3.24 -14.82
C ILE A 139 -4.63 1.93 -15.33
N MET A 140 -5.09 0.77 -14.85
CA MET A 140 -4.56 -0.52 -15.26
C MET A 140 -4.81 -0.83 -16.73
N GLU A 141 -5.96 -0.42 -17.29
CA GLU A 141 -6.25 -0.54 -18.73
C GLU A 141 -5.29 0.30 -19.58
N ALA A 142 -4.94 1.50 -19.13
CA ALA A 142 -3.93 2.33 -19.79
C ALA A 142 -2.51 1.76 -19.62
N VAL A 143 -2.17 1.25 -18.43
CA VAL A 143 -0.86 0.63 -18.16
C VAL A 143 -0.62 -0.60 -19.03
N GLU A 144 -1.62 -1.44 -19.24
CA GLU A 144 -1.53 -2.64 -20.06
C GLU A 144 -1.08 -2.36 -21.50
N THR A 145 -1.45 -1.19 -22.04
CA THR A 145 -1.12 -0.80 -23.42
C THR A 145 0.10 0.12 -23.52
N GLU A 146 0.31 1.02 -22.57
CA GLU A 146 1.29 2.13 -22.70
C GLU A 146 2.49 2.01 -21.74
N ALA A 147 2.37 1.22 -20.68
CA ALA A 147 3.41 1.13 -19.64
C ALA A 147 3.44 -0.27 -18.99
N GLU A 148 3.36 -1.34 -19.79
CA GLU A 148 3.25 -2.73 -19.30
C GLU A 148 4.35 -3.14 -18.32
N SER A 149 5.55 -2.55 -18.44
CA SER A 149 6.68 -2.81 -17.54
C SER A 149 6.68 -1.97 -16.27
N ALA A 150 5.78 -0.99 -16.15
CA ALA A 150 5.70 -0.17 -14.94
C ALA A 150 5.15 -0.98 -13.76
N ILE A 151 5.74 -0.76 -12.59
CA ILE A 151 5.25 -1.31 -11.32
C ILE A 151 4.13 -0.41 -10.81
N VAL A 152 2.98 -0.98 -10.49
CA VAL A 152 1.80 -0.22 -10.03
C VAL A 152 1.52 -0.51 -8.56
N ILE A 153 1.43 0.56 -7.76
CA ILE A 153 1.06 0.52 -6.34
C ILE A 153 -0.31 1.18 -6.17
N ASN A 154 -1.27 0.49 -5.56
CA ASN A 154 -2.61 1.01 -5.33
C ASN A 154 -2.89 1.24 -3.85
N THR A 155 -3.37 2.43 -3.47
CA THR A 155 -3.65 2.80 -2.07
C THR A 155 -5.12 2.60 -1.67
N SER A 156 -6.01 2.27 -2.59
CA SER A 156 -7.46 2.24 -2.33
C SER A 156 -7.99 0.82 -2.21
N TYR A 157 -8.18 0.34 -0.98
CA TYR A 157 -8.81 -0.94 -0.60
C TYR A 157 -8.27 -2.13 -1.42
N SER A 158 -6.97 -2.27 -1.43
CA SER A 158 -6.25 -3.22 -2.28
C SER A 158 -6.55 -4.69 -1.96
N ASP A 159 -6.93 -5.00 -0.72
CA ASP A 159 -7.35 -6.32 -0.24
C ASP A 159 -8.43 -6.98 -1.11
N ALA A 160 -9.33 -6.19 -1.68
CA ALA A 160 -10.44 -6.65 -2.49
C ALA A 160 -10.36 -6.18 -3.94
N VAL A 161 -9.86 -4.96 -4.18
CA VAL A 161 -9.79 -4.36 -5.53
C VAL A 161 -8.84 -5.12 -6.44
N ILE A 162 -7.65 -5.47 -5.95
CA ILE A 162 -6.64 -6.19 -6.75
C ILE A 162 -7.14 -7.60 -7.11
N PRO A 163 -7.58 -8.45 -6.16
CA PRO A 163 -8.13 -9.77 -6.50
C PRO A 163 -9.38 -9.68 -7.38
N TRP A 164 -10.20 -8.63 -7.27
CA TRP A 164 -11.36 -8.45 -8.15
C TRP A 164 -10.94 -8.21 -9.59
N LEU A 165 -9.97 -7.34 -9.84
CA LEU A 165 -9.41 -7.13 -11.19
C LEU A 165 -8.81 -8.42 -11.75
N LYS A 166 -8.02 -9.15 -10.95
CA LYS A 166 -7.44 -10.45 -11.35
C LYS A 166 -8.52 -11.46 -11.70
N SER A 167 -9.56 -11.59 -10.88
CA SER A 167 -10.68 -12.54 -11.11
C SER A 167 -11.46 -12.23 -12.39
N ALA A 168 -11.47 -10.97 -12.81
CA ALA A 168 -12.07 -10.50 -14.06
C ALA A 168 -11.17 -10.71 -15.29
N GLY A 169 -9.99 -11.31 -15.14
CA GLY A 169 -9.00 -11.45 -16.22
C GLY A 169 -8.43 -10.11 -16.71
N LYS A 170 -8.43 -9.08 -15.86
CA LYS A 170 -7.91 -7.74 -16.16
C LYS A 170 -6.51 -7.56 -15.59
N ALA A 171 -5.75 -6.63 -16.18
CA ALA A 171 -4.53 -6.15 -15.57
C ALA A 171 -4.82 -5.58 -14.17
N TYR A 172 -3.93 -5.84 -13.22
CA TYR A 172 -4.08 -5.46 -11.82
C TYR A 172 -2.77 -4.91 -11.24
N PRO A 173 -2.83 -4.07 -10.17
CA PRO A 173 -1.64 -3.54 -9.52
C PRO A 173 -0.73 -4.62 -8.95
N ASP A 174 0.58 -4.37 -8.98
CA ASP A 174 1.61 -5.26 -8.45
C ASP A 174 1.60 -5.30 -6.92
N PHE A 175 1.36 -4.14 -6.30
CA PHE A 175 1.33 -4.00 -4.84
C PHE A 175 0.11 -3.20 -4.40
N GLY A 176 -0.47 -3.61 -3.28
CA GLY A 176 -1.35 -2.76 -2.48
C GLY A 176 -0.57 -2.02 -1.40
N SER A 177 -1.12 -0.90 -0.91
CA SER A 177 -0.60 -0.18 0.24
C SER A 177 -1.72 0.27 1.17
N GLY A 178 -1.39 0.61 2.41
CA GLY A 178 -2.34 1.16 3.36
C GLY A 178 -2.44 0.39 4.68
N ASN A 179 -3.62 -0.07 5.02
CA ASN A 179 -4.00 -0.44 6.38
C ASN A 179 -3.12 -1.51 7.04
N LEU A 180 -2.79 -2.59 6.37
CA LEU A 180 -1.98 -3.67 6.95
C LEU A 180 -0.70 -3.14 7.62
N ASN A 181 -0.01 -2.21 6.97
CA ASN A 181 1.19 -1.57 7.51
C ASN A 181 0.93 -0.70 8.74
N HIS A 182 -0.29 -0.28 8.97
CA HIS A 182 -0.62 0.51 10.16
C HIS A 182 -0.62 -0.32 11.44
N LEU A 183 -0.86 -1.61 11.34
CA LEU A 183 -0.90 -2.51 12.50
C LEU A 183 0.51 -2.95 12.93
N ILE A 184 1.44 -3.11 12.00
CA ILE A 184 2.82 -3.51 12.29
C ILE A 184 3.48 -2.65 13.39
N PRO A 185 3.57 -1.32 13.28
CA PRO A 185 4.17 -0.50 14.33
C PRO A 185 3.37 -0.52 15.62
N ARG A 186 2.05 -0.72 15.58
CA ARG A 186 1.21 -0.82 16.78
C ARG A 186 1.53 -2.07 17.59
N ILE A 187 1.68 -3.22 16.91
CA ILE A 187 2.12 -4.47 17.53
C ILE A 187 3.54 -4.29 18.11
N ARG A 188 4.44 -3.67 17.35
CA ARG A 188 5.81 -3.37 17.80
C ARG A 188 5.83 -2.56 19.09
N PHE A 189 5.05 -1.48 19.16
CA PHE A 189 4.94 -0.65 20.37
C PHE A 189 4.28 -1.39 21.53
N ALA A 190 3.23 -2.18 21.28
CA ALA A 190 2.55 -2.97 22.28
C ALA A 190 3.49 -4.02 22.91
N VAL A 191 4.27 -4.71 22.10
CA VAL A 191 5.30 -5.68 22.55
C VAL A 191 6.41 -4.97 23.31
N ALA A 192 6.92 -3.84 22.80
CA ALA A 192 7.95 -3.07 23.48
C ALA A 192 7.48 -2.63 24.88
N GLN A 193 6.26 -2.13 24.98
CA GLN A 193 5.67 -1.75 26.26
C GLN A 193 5.51 -2.94 27.20
N GLN A 194 5.05 -4.10 26.69
CA GLN A 194 4.78 -5.30 27.49
C GLN A 194 6.06 -5.86 28.10
N TYR A 195 7.15 -5.88 27.34
CA TYR A 195 8.40 -6.53 27.73
C TYR A 195 9.51 -5.55 28.16
N GLY A 196 9.19 -4.25 28.27
CA GLY A 196 10.16 -3.23 28.67
C GLY A 196 11.31 -3.04 27.68
N ILE A 197 11.05 -3.25 26.36
CA ILE A 197 12.04 -3.07 25.30
C ILE A 197 12.11 -1.59 24.95
N ILE A 198 13.31 -1.01 25.02
CA ILE A 198 13.54 0.42 24.77
C ILE A 198 13.97 0.72 23.32
N ASP A 199 14.43 -0.28 22.61
CA ASP A 199 14.89 -0.23 21.21
C ASP A 199 13.88 -0.96 20.30
N GLU A 200 12.62 -0.52 20.34
CA GLU A 200 11.49 -1.11 19.63
C GLU A 200 11.68 -1.23 18.11
N TRP A 201 12.57 -0.42 17.53
CA TRP A 201 12.94 -0.54 16.11
C TRP A 201 13.66 -1.84 15.76
N ASN A 202 14.18 -2.58 16.75
CA ASN A 202 14.77 -3.92 16.60
C ASN A 202 13.75 -5.05 16.77
N ILE A 203 12.49 -4.72 17.04
CA ILE A 203 11.39 -5.70 17.03
C ILE A 203 10.94 -5.88 15.59
N ASP A 204 11.03 -7.11 15.12
CA ASP A 204 10.55 -7.51 13.81
C ASP A 204 9.18 -8.19 13.95
N VAL A 205 8.22 -7.77 13.14
CA VAL A 205 6.84 -8.29 13.14
C VAL A 205 6.51 -8.83 11.77
N SER A 206 6.11 -10.10 11.69
CA SER A 206 5.48 -10.69 10.52
C SER A 206 3.99 -10.82 10.79
N LEU A 207 3.16 -10.39 9.84
CA LEU A 207 1.71 -10.33 9.98
C LEU A 207 1.04 -10.69 8.66
N ALA A 208 0.06 -11.60 8.72
CA ALA A 208 -0.90 -11.79 7.64
C ALA A 208 -2.30 -11.55 8.18
N THR A 209 -3.01 -10.56 7.63
CA THR A 209 -4.38 -10.23 8.00
C THR A 209 -5.06 -9.38 6.92
N GLY A 210 -6.40 -9.38 6.91
CA GLY A 210 -7.17 -8.52 6.01
C GLY A 210 -7.60 -7.21 6.67
N HIS A 211 -8.16 -6.35 5.86
CA HIS A 211 -8.57 -4.99 6.20
C HIS A 211 -9.47 -4.92 7.45
N PHE A 212 -10.45 -5.82 7.57
CA PHE A 212 -11.37 -5.81 8.71
C PHE A 212 -10.64 -5.93 10.04
N HIS A 213 -9.76 -6.92 10.19
CA HIS A 213 -9.03 -7.15 11.44
C HIS A 213 -7.99 -6.07 11.71
N ASP A 214 -7.33 -5.51 10.68
CA ASP A 214 -6.49 -4.32 10.88
C ASP A 214 -7.30 -3.17 11.51
N VAL A 215 -8.51 -2.92 11.00
CA VAL A 215 -9.36 -1.84 11.52
C VAL A 215 -9.88 -2.13 12.92
N VAL A 216 -10.41 -3.34 13.18
CA VAL A 216 -10.98 -3.67 14.49
C VAL A 216 -9.92 -3.68 15.59
N ILE A 217 -8.74 -4.22 15.31
CA ILE A 217 -7.61 -4.21 16.25
C ILE A 217 -7.16 -2.78 16.51
N SER A 218 -6.97 -1.98 15.46
CA SER A 218 -6.51 -0.59 15.60
C SER A 218 -7.49 0.33 16.34
N LYS A 219 -8.78 0.02 16.30
CA LYS A 219 -9.84 0.82 16.94
C LYS A 219 -10.31 0.27 18.28
N GLU A 220 -10.37 -1.05 18.42
CA GLU A 220 -11.05 -1.71 19.52
C GLU A 220 -10.14 -2.63 20.33
N GLY A 221 -8.93 -2.93 19.85
CA GLY A 221 -7.96 -3.76 20.56
C GLY A 221 -8.36 -5.22 20.69
N GLN A 222 -9.15 -5.72 19.75
CA GLN A 222 -9.66 -7.09 19.78
C GLN A 222 -9.62 -7.75 18.39
N ASN A 223 -9.74 -9.07 18.32
CA ASN A 223 -9.63 -9.86 17.11
C ASN A 223 -10.95 -10.55 16.68
N GLU A 224 -12.09 -10.14 17.23
CA GLU A 224 -13.41 -10.73 16.93
C GLU A 224 -13.48 -12.28 17.11
N GLY A 225 -12.65 -12.81 18.01
CA GLY A 225 -12.57 -14.24 18.25
C GLY A 225 -11.80 -15.03 17.18
N VAL A 226 -11.09 -14.33 16.28
CA VAL A 226 -10.25 -14.95 15.25
C VAL A 226 -8.79 -14.67 15.56
N ASP A 227 -8.05 -15.70 15.94
CA ASP A 227 -6.61 -15.56 16.20
C ASP A 227 -5.91 -15.09 14.94
N GLN A 228 -5.06 -14.06 15.11
CA GLN A 228 -4.33 -13.44 14.02
C GLN A 228 -3.00 -14.15 13.77
N LEU A 229 -2.57 -14.19 12.53
CA LEU A 229 -1.26 -14.72 12.16
C LEU A 229 -0.19 -13.65 12.41
N ILE A 230 0.36 -13.64 13.63
CA ILE A 230 1.36 -12.68 14.10
C ILE A 230 2.56 -13.44 14.62
N ALA A 231 3.74 -13.16 14.09
CA ALA A 231 5.01 -13.61 14.62
C ALA A 231 5.89 -12.39 14.97
N VAL A 232 6.51 -12.43 16.13
CA VAL A 232 7.35 -11.35 16.63
C VAL A 232 8.71 -11.88 16.96
N MET A 233 9.74 -11.20 16.46
CA MET A 233 11.15 -11.49 16.73
C MET A 233 11.82 -10.25 17.34
N TYR A 234 12.67 -10.46 18.33
CA TYR A 234 13.53 -9.42 18.86
C TYR A 234 14.97 -9.93 18.95
N LYS A 235 15.87 -9.30 18.22
CA LYS A 235 17.29 -9.72 18.14
C LYS A 235 17.45 -11.22 17.84
N ASN A 236 16.72 -11.71 16.85
CA ASN A 236 16.68 -13.11 16.40
C ASN A 236 16.08 -14.11 17.42
N HIS A 237 15.43 -13.64 18.47
CA HIS A 237 14.69 -14.48 19.40
C HIS A 237 13.18 -14.29 19.21
N LYS A 238 12.47 -15.40 19.09
CA LYS A 238 11.01 -15.36 19.02
C LYS A 238 10.44 -14.90 20.36
N ILE A 239 9.50 -13.95 20.32
CA ILE A 239 8.74 -13.53 21.49
C ILE A 239 7.41 -14.27 21.47
N GLU A 240 7.17 -15.08 22.49
CA GLU A 240 5.86 -15.68 22.75
C GLU A 240 5.03 -14.70 23.60
N PHE A 241 3.78 -14.52 23.23
CA PHE A 241 2.90 -13.54 23.90
C PHE A 241 1.44 -14.00 23.91
N ASP A 242 0.67 -13.50 24.85
CA ASP A 242 -0.78 -13.56 24.80
C ASP A 242 -1.29 -12.55 23.77
N GLN A 243 -1.92 -13.08 22.73
CA GLN A 243 -2.37 -12.24 21.61
C GLN A 243 -3.42 -11.22 22.06
N LYS A 244 -4.36 -11.59 22.96
CA LYS A 244 -5.41 -10.68 23.43
C LYS A 244 -4.79 -9.50 24.20
N GLU A 245 -3.77 -9.80 25.01
CA GLU A 245 -3.08 -8.76 25.78
C GLU A 245 -2.37 -7.77 24.85
N ILE A 246 -1.61 -8.27 23.87
CA ILE A 246 -0.90 -7.39 22.91
C ILE A 246 -1.89 -6.58 22.07
N LEU A 247 -2.92 -7.21 21.52
CA LEU A 247 -3.90 -6.52 20.67
C LEU A 247 -4.64 -5.41 21.42
N SER A 248 -4.95 -5.61 22.71
CA SER A 248 -5.57 -4.58 23.54
C SER A 248 -4.74 -3.29 23.65
N LYS A 249 -3.42 -3.40 23.54
CA LYS A 249 -2.46 -2.27 23.56
C LYS A 249 -2.23 -1.63 22.17
N CYS A 250 -2.79 -2.21 21.10
CA CYS A 250 -2.66 -1.65 19.75
C CYS A 250 -3.56 -0.42 19.51
N VAL A 251 -4.47 -0.10 20.41
CA VAL A 251 -5.32 1.09 20.31
C VAL A 251 -4.51 2.32 20.70
N ILE A 252 -4.07 3.07 19.70
CA ILE A 252 -3.28 4.31 19.91
C ILE A 252 -4.18 5.51 19.60
N PRO A 253 -4.41 6.41 20.56
CA PRO A 253 -5.19 7.63 20.33
C PRO A 253 -4.58 8.48 19.21
N MET A 254 -5.38 8.79 18.20
CA MET A 254 -4.96 9.61 17.06
C MET A 254 -6.13 10.51 16.61
N PRO A 255 -5.86 11.72 16.10
CA PRO A 255 -6.90 12.55 15.53
C PRO A 255 -7.56 11.88 14.34
N VAL A 256 -8.88 12.08 14.18
CA VAL A 256 -9.65 11.54 13.03
C VAL A 256 -9.77 12.64 11.98
N ASP A 257 -8.65 12.97 11.35
CA ASP A 257 -8.57 13.99 10.31
C ASP A 257 -7.62 13.56 9.16
N ALA A 258 -7.37 14.46 8.22
CA ALA A 258 -6.51 14.21 7.05
C ALA A 258 -5.04 13.92 7.42
N LYS A 259 -4.58 14.26 8.63
CA LYS A 259 -3.21 13.94 9.09
C LYS A 259 -2.96 12.45 9.14
N ARG A 260 -4.00 11.62 9.36
CA ARG A 260 -3.88 10.15 9.31
C ARG A 260 -3.40 9.62 7.95
N ASN A 261 -3.55 10.40 6.89
CA ASN A 261 -3.04 10.06 5.56
C ASN A 261 -1.52 10.01 5.48
N MET A 262 -0.80 10.54 6.48
CA MET A 262 0.64 10.31 6.64
C MET A 262 0.97 8.81 6.71
N MET A 263 0.15 8.01 7.39
CA MET A 263 0.36 6.55 7.49
C MET A 263 0.19 5.87 6.13
N ASN A 264 -0.84 6.25 5.35
CA ASN A 264 -1.02 5.73 3.99
C ASN A 264 0.15 6.13 3.07
N ALA A 265 0.63 7.35 3.19
CA ALA A 265 1.81 7.80 2.43
C ALA A 265 3.07 7.03 2.84
N SER A 266 3.25 6.77 4.15
CA SER A 266 4.37 5.96 4.67
C SER A 266 4.32 4.52 4.16
N SER A 267 3.13 3.92 4.03
CA SER A 267 2.97 2.59 3.44
C SER A 267 3.41 2.53 1.97
N ASN A 268 3.05 3.54 1.17
CA ASN A 268 3.55 3.66 -0.21
C ASN A 268 5.07 3.87 -0.25
N TYR A 269 5.57 4.74 0.63
CA TYR A 269 7.00 5.01 0.72
C TYR A 269 7.82 3.76 1.07
N GLU A 270 7.35 2.92 2.00
CA GLU A 270 8.01 1.68 2.39
C GLU A 270 8.19 0.73 1.20
N ILE A 271 7.15 0.56 0.39
CA ILE A 271 7.22 -0.28 -0.83
C ILE A 271 8.25 0.29 -1.81
N ILE A 272 8.19 1.60 -2.08
CA ILE A 272 9.13 2.26 -2.99
C ILE A 272 10.56 2.16 -2.46
N ALA A 273 10.78 2.40 -1.18
CA ALA A 273 12.09 2.31 -0.55
C ALA A 273 12.67 0.88 -0.61
N ALA A 274 11.83 -0.15 -0.42
CA ALA A 274 12.23 -1.54 -0.58
C ALA A 274 12.62 -1.86 -2.03
N ILE A 275 11.85 -1.40 -3.01
CA ILE A 275 12.17 -1.56 -4.44
C ILE A 275 13.51 -0.87 -4.77
N LEU A 276 13.68 0.41 -4.40
CA LEU A 276 14.91 1.16 -4.66
C LEU A 276 16.11 0.54 -3.95
N GLY A 277 15.95 0.05 -2.71
CA GLY A 277 16.98 -0.67 -1.97
C GLY A 277 17.41 -1.96 -2.68
N ALA A 278 16.46 -2.71 -3.27
CA ALA A 278 16.78 -3.90 -4.05
C ALA A 278 17.42 -3.56 -5.41
N VAL A 279 17.02 -2.43 -6.05
CA VAL A 279 17.59 -1.99 -7.31
C VAL A 279 19.04 -1.52 -7.17
N TYR A 280 19.29 -0.62 -6.22
CA TYR A 280 20.58 0.09 -6.13
C TYR A 280 21.56 -0.48 -5.11
N GLU A 281 21.06 -1.24 -4.11
CA GLU A 281 21.86 -1.66 -2.95
C GLU A 281 21.82 -3.17 -2.70
N ASP A 282 21.22 -3.94 -3.61
CA ASP A 282 21.02 -5.39 -3.52
C ASP A 282 20.38 -5.85 -2.19
N LYS A 283 19.55 -5.00 -1.60
CA LYS A 283 18.92 -5.27 -0.32
C LYS A 283 17.79 -6.29 -0.45
N LYS A 284 17.62 -7.08 0.61
CA LYS A 284 16.43 -7.87 0.87
C LYS A 284 15.62 -7.19 1.96
N THR A 285 14.36 -6.84 1.68
CA THR A 285 13.49 -6.13 2.63
C THR A 285 12.13 -6.81 2.69
N ARG A 286 11.65 -7.11 3.91
CA ARG A 286 10.27 -7.56 4.12
C ARG A 286 9.36 -6.36 4.27
N ILE A 287 8.28 -6.36 3.52
CA ILE A 287 7.19 -5.40 3.57
C ILE A 287 5.87 -6.11 3.82
N HIS A 288 4.82 -5.38 4.14
CA HIS A 288 3.48 -5.94 4.32
C HIS A 288 2.53 -5.26 3.37
N VAL A 289 1.94 -6.04 2.47
CA VAL A 289 1.13 -5.51 1.37
C VAL A 289 -0.19 -6.24 1.22
N PRO A 290 -1.31 -5.53 1.09
CA PRO A 290 -2.58 -6.13 0.72
C PRO A 290 -2.63 -6.41 -0.79
N GLY A 291 -3.32 -7.46 -1.18
CA GLY A 291 -3.59 -7.79 -2.57
C GLY A 291 -2.41 -8.31 -3.38
N PHE A 292 -1.27 -8.65 -2.75
CA PHE A 292 -0.08 -9.11 -3.47
C PHE A 292 -0.39 -10.31 -4.35
N ASP A 293 0.09 -10.26 -5.60
CA ASP A 293 -0.17 -11.25 -6.64
C ASP A 293 -1.67 -11.58 -6.85
N GLY A 294 -2.53 -10.60 -6.61
CA GLY A 294 -3.98 -10.75 -6.76
C GLY A 294 -4.64 -11.63 -5.70
N ASN A 295 -3.98 -11.87 -4.58
CA ASN A 295 -4.54 -12.60 -3.44
C ASN A 295 -5.40 -11.68 -2.56
N ILE A 296 -6.43 -12.26 -1.94
CA ILE A 296 -7.33 -11.56 -1.02
C ILE A 296 -6.60 -11.28 0.29
N GLY A 297 -6.78 -10.06 0.84
CA GLY A 297 -6.19 -9.67 2.11
C GLY A 297 -4.72 -9.29 2.02
N GLY A 298 -4.01 -9.31 3.13
CA GLY A 298 -2.66 -8.82 3.26
C GLY A 298 -1.64 -9.89 3.67
N TYR A 299 -0.42 -9.72 3.19
CA TYR A 299 0.66 -10.69 3.30
C TYR A 299 1.99 -10.02 3.67
N PRO A 300 2.86 -10.70 4.44
CA PRO A 300 4.27 -10.37 4.47
C PRO A 300 4.90 -10.77 3.13
N VAL A 301 5.68 -9.88 2.55
CA VAL A 301 6.28 -10.06 1.22
C VAL A 301 7.75 -9.66 1.25
N TRP A 302 8.62 -10.50 0.71
CA TRP A 302 10.00 -10.14 0.45
C TRP A 302 10.15 -9.43 -0.89
N ILE A 303 10.82 -8.28 -0.89
CA ILE A 303 11.48 -7.72 -2.08
C ILE A 303 12.96 -8.01 -1.90
N ASP A 304 13.48 -8.91 -2.71
CA ASP A 304 14.79 -9.52 -2.52
C ASP A 304 15.71 -9.24 -3.71
N GLY A 305 16.73 -8.41 -3.51
CA GLY A 305 17.77 -8.09 -4.48
C GLY A 305 19.13 -8.75 -4.19
N SER A 306 19.22 -9.59 -3.16
CA SER A 306 20.50 -10.05 -2.56
C SER A 306 21.33 -10.96 -3.48
N ASP A 307 20.76 -11.61 -4.48
CA ASP A 307 21.45 -12.48 -5.42
C ASP A 307 21.74 -11.84 -6.81
N GLY A 308 21.67 -10.51 -6.88
CA GLY A 308 21.85 -9.75 -8.12
C GLY A 308 20.61 -9.75 -9.03
N LYS A 309 19.57 -10.49 -8.68
CA LYS A 309 18.25 -10.48 -9.33
C LYS A 309 17.22 -10.01 -8.34
N ILE A 310 16.25 -9.21 -8.80
CA ILE A 310 15.15 -8.82 -7.94
C ILE A 310 13.99 -9.81 -8.06
N LYS A 311 13.49 -10.25 -6.90
CA LYS A 311 12.30 -11.08 -6.77
C LYS A 311 11.34 -10.45 -5.79
N ALA A 312 10.04 -10.66 -6.00
CA ALA A 312 9.01 -10.38 -5.00
C ALA A 312 8.21 -11.66 -4.76
N TYR A 313 8.07 -12.06 -3.50
CA TYR A 313 7.37 -13.29 -3.12
C TYR A 313 6.84 -13.22 -1.68
N ILE A 314 5.76 -13.97 -1.42
CA ILE A 314 5.18 -14.06 -0.08
C ILE A 314 6.19 -14.72 0.87
N ASP A 315 6.34 -14.14 2.06
CA ASP A 315 7.16 -14.68 3.13
C ASP A 315 6.40 -15.79 3.87
N GLU A 316 6.85 -17.02 3.69
CA GLU A 316 6.29 -18.22 4.34
C GLU A 316 7.14 -18.71 5.54
N GLU A 317 8.10 -17.89 6.03
CA GLU A 317 8.97 -18.30 7.15
C GLU A 317 8.20 -18.54 8.45
N ASN A 318 7.10 -17.81 8.68
CA ASN A 318 6.35 -17.89 9.92
C ASN A 318 4.96 -18.52 9.77
N PHE A 319 4.39 -18.53 8.56
CA PHE A 319 3.03 -18.99 8.31
C PHE A 319 2.97 -19.74 6.99
N ASP A 320 2.22 -20.84 6.95
CA ASP A 320 1.90 -21.52 5.70
C ASP A 320 1.03 -20.62 4.79
N TYR A 321 1.29 -20.66 3.48
CA TYR A 321 0.55 -19.85 2.51
C TYR A 321 -0.96 -20.09 2.57
N MET A 322 -1.38 -21.36 2.68
CA MET A 322 -2.81 -21.68 2.73
C MET A 322 -3.47 -21.19 4.02
N ASP A 323 -2.75 -21.19 5.14
CA ASP A 323 -3.25 -20.62 6.40
C ASP A 323 -3.46 -19.13 6.27
N MET A 324 -2.53 -18.41 5.62
CA MET A 324 -2.69 -16.97 5.33
C MET A 324 -3.89 -16.69 4.42
N VAL A 325 -4.09 -17.49 3.37
CA VAL A 325 -5.24 -17.35 2.46
C VAL A 325 -6.56 -17.57 3.21
N LEU A 326 -6.67 -18.64 3.97
CA LEU A 326 -7.89 -18.96 4.73
C LEU A 326 -8.18 -17.89 5.80
N HIS A 327 -7.14 -17.38 6.46
CA HIS A 327 -7.29 -16.30 7.43
C HIS A 327 -7.80 -15.01 6.77
N ASN A 328 -7.21 -14.64 5.64
CA ASN A 328 -7.61 -13.45 4.88
C ASN A 328 -9.03 -13.56 4.31
N GLN A 329 -9.47 -14.75 3.90
CA GLN A 329 -10.86 -14.99 3.50
C GLN A 329 -11.84 -14.75 4.65
N LYS A 330 -11.52 -15.22 5.88
CA LYS A 330 -12.34 -14.94 7.07
C LYS A 330 -12.41 -13.44 7.37
N SER A 331 -11.29 -12.74 7.23
CA SER A 331 -11.23 -11.28 7.41
C SER A 331 -12.08 -10.54 6.38
N MET A 332 -12.02 -10.97 5.12
CA MET A 332 -12.82 -10.39 4.04
C MET A 332 -14.33 -10.64 4.24
N TYR A 333 -14.71 -11.86 4.68
CA TYR A 333 -16.10 -12.16 5.00
C TYR A 333 -16.64 -11.23 6.09
N LYS A 334 -15.86 -10.98 7.15
CA LYS A 334 -16.19 -10.01 8.20
C LYS A 334 -16.29 -8.56 7.67
N ASP A 335 -15.59 -8.24 6.60
CA ASP A 335 -15.68 -6.93 5.93
C ASP A 335 -16.88 -6.84 4.94
N GLY A 336 -17.74 -7.86 4.94
CA GLY A 336 -18.98 -7.91 4.18
C GLY A 336 -18.84 -8.44 2.76
N ILE A 337 -17.69 -9.04 2.40
CA ILE A 337 -17.48 -9.67 1.10
C ILE A 337 -17.39 -11.18 1.28
N GLU A 338 -18.38 -11.90 0.77
CA GLU A 338 -18.42 -13.35 0.82
C GLU A 338 -17.41 -13.96 -0.15
N LYS A 339 -17.36 -13.45 -1.40
CA LYS A 339 -16.56 -14.06 -2.46
C LYS A 339 -16.19 -13.06 -3.55
N ILE A 340 -15.01 -13.26 -4.14
CA ILE A 340 -14.57 -12.58 -5.36
C ILE A 340 -14.18 -13.65 -6.37
N GLU A 341 -14.95 -13.78 -7.44
CA GLU A 341 -14.68 -14.75 -8.50
C GLU A 341 -15.30 -14.35 -9.83
N ASN A 342 -14.68 -14.77 -10.93
CA ASN A 342 -15.20 -14.59 -12.30
C ASN A 342 -15.61 -13.14 -12.60
N GLY A 343 -14.87 -12.15 -12.08
CA GLY A 343 -15.18 -10.74 -12.26
C GLY A 343 -16.35 -10.22 -11.43
N SER A 344 -16.90 -11.04 -10.54
CA SER A 344 -17.99 -10.68 -9.64
C SER A 344 -17.51 -10.54 -8.19
N LEU A 345 -18.04 -9.54 -7.49
CA LEU A 345 -17.88 -9.37 -6.06
C LEU A 345 -19.24 -9.65 -5.40
N ILE A 346 -19.28 -10.65 -4.54
CA ILE A 346 -20.48 -11.12 -3.84
C ILE A 346 -20.41 -10.64 -2.39
N TYR A 347 -21.43 -9.93 -1.96
CA TYR A 347 -21.56 -9.48 -0.58
C TYR A 347 -22.17 -10.54 0.30
N THR A 348 -21.88 -10.48 1.60
CA THR A 348 -22.58 -11.30 2.60
C THR A 348 -24.02 -10.84 2.77
N ASP A 349 -24.92 -11.75 3.13
CA ASP A 349 -26.35 -11.44 3.39
C ASP A 349 -26.51 -10.38 4.49
N GLU A 350 -25.58 -10.32 5.44
CA GLU A 350 -25.60 -9.34 6.54
C GLU A 350 -25.31 -7.90 6.07
N LEU A 351 -24.66 -7.74 4.92
CA LEU A 351 -24.32 -6.42 4.36
C LEU A 351 -25.40 -5.89 3.41
N ILE A 352 -26.25 -6.74 2.85
CA ILE A 352 -27.33 -6.41 1.92
C ILE A 352 -28.60 -6.08 2.70
#